data_d55c0fc6985a1f43cd7791073004e9a2
#
_entry.id   d55c0fc6985a1f43cd7791073004e9a2
#
_cell.length_a   1.000
_cell.length_b   1.000
_cell.length_c   1.000
_cell.angle_alpha   90.00
_cell.angle_beta   90.00
_cell.angle_gamma   90.00
#
_symmetry.space_group_name_H-M   'P 1'
#
loop_
_entity.id
_entity.type
_entity.pdbx_description
1 polymer ?
#
loop_
_entity_poly.entity_id
_entity_poly.type
_entity_poly.pdbx_seq_one_letter_code
_entity_poly.pdbx_strand_id
1 'polypeptide(L)'
;MPTTKTTASAKKTSSKTSPKKEAPKKAAPSKATAKATVVSAPRVRIIVKSFDYTVIDEAAKSIVETAERGGSLVSGPVLMPTKIKKYTVNRSFFVNKDARDQYEMRTHKRLIDIKEPTSQTIEALQNLALPAGVDVEIKMM
;
A
#
# COMPACT_ATOMS: atom_id res chain seq x y z
N MET A 1 42.08 25.76 -33.66
CA MET A 1 43.10 25.07 -34.49
C MET A 1 43.94 24.20 -33.59
N PRO A 2 44.35 23.07 -34.02
CA PRO A 2 43.69 21.92 -34.64
C PRO A 2 43.92 20.66 -33.78
N THR A 3 43.48 19.47 -33.99
CA THR A 3 43.33 18.50 -35.07
C THR A 3 42.86 17.18 -34.48
N THR A 4 41.83 16.62 -34.98
CA THR A 4 41.65 15.36 -35.73
C THR A 4 42.49 14.13 -35.35
N LYS A 5 41.75 12.96 -35.19
CA LYS A 5 41.91 11.68 -35.92
C LYS A 5 41.08 10.62 -35.23
N THR A 6 39.96 10.15 -35.75
CA THR A 6 39.69 9.16 -36.80
C THR A 6 40.58 7.91 -36.74
N THR A 7 39.97 6.74 -36.50
CA THR A 7 40.09 5.42 -37.13
C THR A 7 39.06 4.51 -36.48
N ALA A 8 38.04 4.06 -37.08
CA ALA A 8 37.75 3.15 -38.18
C ALA A 8 38.08 1.67 -37.89
N SER A 9 37.00 0.86 -38.04
CA SER A 9 36.99 -0.49 -38.60
C SER A 9 37.31 -1.68 -37.72
N ALA A 10 36.31 -2.55 -37.50
CA ALA A 10 36.22 -3.79 -38.27
C ALA A 10 35.01 -4.66 -37.83
N LYS A 11 34.18 -4.81 -38.76
CA LYS A 11 33.20 -5.85 -39.08
C LYS A 11 33.78 -7.27 -38.91
N LYS A 12 33.07 -8.20 -38.18
CA LYS A 12 33.09 -9.61 -38.54
C LYS A 12 31.79 -10.31 -38.15
N THR A 13 31.12 -10.71 -39.18
CA THR A 13 30.00 -11.62 -39.30
C THR A 13 30.42 -13.08 -39.03
N SER A 14 29.60 -13.87 -38.40
CA SER A 14 29.29 -15.27 -38.74
C SER A 14 28.36 -15.82 -37.65
N SER A 15 27.10 -16.10 -37.96
CA SER A 15 26.47 -17.28 -38.50
C SER A 15 26.23 -18.36 -37.47
N LYS A 16 24.88 -18.57 -37.22
CA LYS A 16 24.20 -19.85 -37.32
C LYS A 16 24.52 -20.92 -36.27
N THR A 17 23.59 -21.26 -35.38
CA THR A 17 22.93 -22.57 -35.44
C THR A 17 22.07 -22.78 -34.17
N SER A 18 20.77 -22.96 -34.37
CA SER A 18 19.88 -23.56 -33.38
C SER A 18 20.14 -25.09 -33.28
N PRO A 19 19.92 -25.71 -32.17
CA PRO A 19 19.02 -26.81 -32.18
C PRO A 19 17.95 -26.78 -31.09
N LYS A 20 16.76 -26.96 -31.54
CA LYS A 20 15.57 -27.52 -30.93
C LYS A 20 15.91 -28.74 -30.06
N LYS A 21 15.53 -28.72 -28.76
CA LYS A 21 15.39 -29.94 -27.99
C LYS A 21 14.25 -29.79 -26.98
N GLU A 22 13.28 -30.57 -27.25
CA GLU A 22 12.20 -31.19 -26.50
C GLU A 22 12.09 -30.95 -25.00
N ALA A 23 10.85 -30.63 -24.63
CA ALA A 23 10.30 -30.66 -23.29
C ALA A 23 10.21 -32.09 -22.74
N PRO A 24 10.44 -32.32 -21.45
CA PRO A 24 9.75 -33.39 -20.77
C PRO A 24 8.62 -32.82 -19.91
N LYS A 25 7.41 -33.27 -20.22
CA LYS A 25 6.26 -33.30 -19.32
C LYS A 25 6.71 -33.86 -17.98
N LYS A 26 6.60 -33.09 -16.91
CA LYS A 26 6.66 -33.64 -15.56
C LYS A 26 5.41 -33.24 -14.80
N ALA A 27 4.73 -34.27 -14.39
CA ALA A 27 3.49 -34.31 -13.65
C ALA A 27 3.43 -33.34 -12.50
N ALA A 28 2.28 -32.70 -12.38
CA ALA A 28 1.88 -31.95 -11.20
C ALA A 28 1.62 -32.91 -10.03
N PRO A 29 2.19 -32.70 -8.84
CA PRO A 29 1.66 -33.33 -7.65
C PRO A 29 0.43 -32.55 -7.20
N SER A 30 -0.71 -33.23 -7.22
CA SER A 30 -1.92 -32.80 -6.54
C SER A 30 -1.63 -32.61 -5.04
N LYS A 31 -1.38 -31.39 -4.63
CA LYS A 31 -1.39 -31.07 -3.21
C LYS A 31 -2.84 -30.98 -2.76
N ALA A 32 -3.32 -32.03 -2.15
CA ALA A 32 -4.48 -32.02 -1.31
C ALA A 32 -4.29 -30.91 -0.28
N THR A 33 -5.03 -29.83 -0.44
CA THR A 33 -5.11 -28.74 0.53
C THR A 33 -5.90 -29.28 1.72
N ALA A 34 -5.20 -29.79 2.70
CA ALA A 34 -5.75 -29.97 4.02
C ALA A 34 -6.20 -28.59 4.50
N LYS A 35 -7.50 -28.37 4.48
CA LYS A 35 -8.17 -27.23 5.08
C LYS A 35 -8.01 -27.36 6.60
N ALA A 36 -6.84 -26.98 7.09
CA ALA A 36 -6.64 -26.79 8.51
C ALA A 36 -7.63 -25.71 8.94
N THR A 37 -8.62 -26.12 9.72
CA THR A 37 -9.48 -25.21 10.45
C THR A 37 -8.58 -24.50 11.46
N VAL A 38 -7.92 -23.44 11.02
CA VAL A 38 -7.20 -22.56 11.90
C VAL A 38 -8.28 -21.88 12.71
N VAL A 39 -8.42 -22.29 13.97
CA VAL A 39 -9.16 -21.53 14.98
C VAL A 39 -8.47 -20.18 14.99
N SER A 40 -9.05 -19.22 14.30
CA SER A 40 -8.47 -17.89 14.18
C SER A 40 -8.57 -17.24 15.55
N ALA A 41 -7.42 -17.03 16.19
CA ALA A 41 -7.33 -16.19 17.38
C ALA A 41 -8.07 -14.87 17.09
N PRO A 42 -8.76 -14.29 18.07
CA PRO A 42 -9.49 -13.04 17.89
C PRO A 42 -8.53 -11.97 17.36
N ARG A 43 -8.96 -11.31 16.29
CA ARG A 43 -8.17 -10.26 15.64
C ARG A 43 -8.99 -8.98 15.59
N VAL A 44 -8.32 -7.89 15.89
CA VAL A 44 -8.89 -6.55 15.72
C VAL A 44 -8.20 -5.88 14.55
N ARG A 45 -8.99 -5.46 13.57
CA ARG A 45 -8.53 -4.71 12.42
C ARG A 45 -8.90 -3.26 12.57
N ILE A 46 -7.90 -2.40 12.54
CA ILE A 46 -8.05 -0.95 12.62
C ILE A 46 -7.77 -0.36 11.24
N ILE A 47 -8.71 0.41 10.74
CA ILE A 47 -8.59 1.15 9.50
C ILE A 47 -8.55 2.63 9.84
N VAL A 48 -7.43 3.26 9.55
CA VAL A 48 -7.21 4.70 9.76
C VAL A 48 -7.34 5.43 8.43
N LYS A 49 -8.07 6.54 8.40
CA LYS A 49 -8.27 7.38 7.22
C LYS A 49 -7.98 8.83 7.54
N SER A 50 -7.30 9.53 6.64
CA SER A 50 -7.08 10.97 6.74
C SER A 50 -6.85 11.59 5.36
N PHE A 51 -6.99 12.90 5.27
CA PHE A 51 -6.62 13.66 4.08
C PHE A 51 -5.13 13.99 4.05
N ASP A 52 -4.49 14.09 5.21
CA ASP A 52 -3.06 14.39 5.35
C ASP A 52 -2.26 13.12 5.65
N TYR A 53 -1.15 12.95 4.94
CA TYR A 53 -0.28 11.80 5.11
C TYR A 53 0.58 11.88 6.39
N THR A 54 0.96 13.08 6.84
CA THR A 54 1.76 13.28 8.05
C THR A 54 0.97 12.92 9.29
N VAL A 55 -0.25 13.44 9.38
CA VAL A 55 -1.15 13.25 10.51
C VAL A 55 -1.57 11.78 10.66
N ILE A 56 -1.81 11.07 9.54
CA ILE A 56 -2.17 9.65 9.58
C ILE A 56 -1.00 8.78 10.03
N ASP A 57 0.24 9.14 9.68
CA ASP A 57 1.42 8.38 10.07
C ASP A 57 1.75 8.58 11.56
N GLU A 58 1.53 9.76 12.12
CA GLU A 58 1.61 10.02 13.56
C GLU A 58 0.54 9.27 14.33
N ALA A 59 -0.70 9.32 13.86
CA ALA A 59 -1.80 8.55 14.45
C ALA A 59 -1.54 7.04 14.42
N ALA A 60 -1.02 6.52 13.30
CA ALA A 60 -0.69 5.11 13.18
C ALA A 60 0.40 4.68 14.18
N LYS A 61 1.42 5.51 14.41
CA LYS A 61 2.45 5.25 15.42
C LYS A 61 1.86 5.22 16.84
N SER A 62 1.03 6.20 17.18
CA SER A 62 0.39 6.25 18.50
C SER A 62 -0.51 5.03 18.76
N ILE A 63 -1.22 4.54 17.74
CA ILE A 63 -2.04 3.33 17.83
C ILE A 63 -1.16 2.10 18.07
N VAL A 64 -0.05 1.95 17.32
CA VAL A 64 0.89 0.84 17.46
C VAL A 64 1.51 0.83 18.86
N GLU A 65 2.03 1.96 19.33
CA GLU A 65 2.63 2.09 20.66
C GLU A 65 1.63 1.74 21.77
N THR A 66 0.38 2.17 21.63
CA THR A 66 -0.67 1.87 22.61
C THR A 66 -1.02 0.37 22.62
N ALA A 67 -1.07 -0.25 21.44
CA ALA A 67 -1.35 -1.68 21.34
C ALA A 67 -0.18 -2.54 21.87
N GLU A 68 1.06 -2.16 21.60
CA GLU A 68 2.26 -2.81 22.14
C GLU A 68 2.35 -2.66 23.66
N ARG A 69 2.02 -1.48 24.20
CA ARG A 69 1.94 -1.24 25.65
C ARG A 69 0.89 -2.12 26.31
N GLY A 70 -0.21 -2.42 25.60
CA GLY A 70 -1.24 -3.37 26.04
C GLY A 70 -0.83 -4.84 25.95
N GLY A 71 0.39 -5.15 25.47
CA GLY A 71 0.92 -6.52 25.34
C GLY A 71 0.36 -7.31 24.15
N SER A 72 -0.30 -6.66 23.21
CA SER A 72 -0.87 -7.29 22.01
C SER A 72 0.17 -7.36 20.88
N LEU A 73 0.10 -8.42 20.07
CA LEU A 73 0.94 -8.54 18.87
C LEU A 73 0.38 -7.69 17.73
N VAL A 74 1.15 -6.67 17.35
CA VAL A 74 0.77 -5.79 16.24
C VAL A 74 1.39 -6.26 14.94
N SER A 75 0.56 -6.42 13.91
CA SER A 75 1.02 -6.58 12.54
C SER A 75 1.00 -5.19 11.90
N GLY A 76 2.17 -4.61 11.73
CA GLY A 76 2.49 -3.21 11.44
C GLY A 76 1.57 -2.47 10.46
N PRO A 77 1.67 -1.14 10.39
CA PRO A 77 0.81 -0.34 9.52
C PRO A 77 1.03 -0.69 8.05
N VAL A 78 0.01 -1.24 7.41
CA VAL A 78 0.00 -1.54 5.97
C VAL A 78 -0.48 -0.31 5.22
N LEU A 79 0.31 0.14 4.26
CA LEU A 79 -0.02 1.25 3.39
C LEU A 79 -1.06 0.81 2.36
N MET A 80 -2.24 1.42 2.41
CA MET A 80 -3.28 1.19 1.40
C MET A 80 -3.15 2.22 0.26
N PRO A 81 -3.61 1.89 -0.95
CA PRO A 81 -3.58 2.83 -2.06
C PRO A 81 -4.40 4.07 -1.76
N THR A 82 -3.83 5.25 -2.05
CA THR A 82 -4.47 6.54 -1.88
C THR A 82 -5.60 6.72 -2.89
N LYS A 83 -6.77 7.10 -2.41
CA LYS A 83 -7.91 7.44 -3.29
C LYS A 83 -7.83 8.92 -3.65
N ILE A 84 -7.76 9.21 -4.94
CA ILE A 84 -7.71 10.57 -5.48
C ILE A 84 -9.03 10.87 -6.18
N LYS A 85 -9.71 11.94 -5.77
CA LYS A 85 -10.87 12.49 -6.45
C LYS A 85 -10.47 13.83 -7.04
N LYS A 86 -10.66 13.98 -8.35
CA LYS A 86 -10.35 15.21 -9.07
C LYS A 86 -11.65 15.94 -9.40
N TYR A 87 -11.66 17.24 -9.16
CA TYR A 87 -12.80 18.11 -9.44
C TYR A 87 -12.35 19.25 -10.36
N THR A 88 -13.09 19.43 -11.45
CA THR A 88 -12.86 20.52 -12.39
C THR A 88 -14.00 21.52 -12.24
N VAL A 89 -13.69 22.74 -11.86
CA VAL A 89 -14.68 23.82 -11.68
C VAL A 89 -14.40 24.92 -12.69
N ASN A 90 -15.44 25.42 -13.31
CA ASN A 90 -15.32 26.56 -14.21
C ASN A 90 -15.04 27.83 -13.38
N ARG A 91 -14.06 28.63 -13.81
CA ARG A 91 -13.75 29.94 -13.15
C ARG A 91 -14.88 30.93 -13.29
N SER A 92 -15.51 30.93 -14.48
CA SER A 92 -16.59 31.84 -14.81
C SER A 92 -17.75 31.07 -15.42
N PHE A 93 -18.95 31.51 -15.19
CA PHE A 93 -20.16 30.96 -15.83
C PHE A 93 -20.34 31.48 -17.26
N PHE A 94 -19.54 32.46 -17.70
CA PHE A 94 -19.72 33.17 -18.96
C PHE A 94 -18.48 33.10 -19.87
N VAL A 95 -18.66 32.77 -21.14
CA VAL A 95 -17.75 32.86 -22.28
C VAL A 95 -16.50 31.94 -22.24
N ASN A 96 -15.76 31.90 -21.15
CA ASN A 96 -14.48 31.20 -21.12
C ASN A 96 -14.62 29.71 -20.72
N LYS A 97 -15.04 28.87 -21.66
CA LYS A 97 -15.24 27.44 -21.46
C LYS A 97 -13.96 26.70 -21.01
N ASP A 98 -12.81 27.15 -21.44
CA ASP A 98 -11.52 26.49 -21.17
C ASP A 98 -10.86 26.97 -19.87
N ALA A 99 -11.35 28.07 -19.29
CA ALA A 99 -10.87 28.59 -18.01
C ALA A 99 -11.45 27.77 -16.84
N ARG A 100 -10.68 26.76 -16.39
CA ARG A 100 -11.09 25.83 -15.34
C ARG A 100 -10.06 25.74 -14.24
N ASP A 101 -10.53 25.60 -13.00
CA ASP A 101 -9.70 25.31 -11.84
C ASP A 101 -9.77 23.82 -11.54
N GLN A 102 -8.61 23.23 -11.31
CA GLN A 102 -8.47 21.81 -11.00
C GLN A 102 -8.21 21.66 -9.51
N TYR A 103 -9.12 20.94 -8.84
CA TYR A 103 -8.99 20.58 -7.43
C TYR A 103 -8.86 19.08 -7.27
N GLU A 104 -8.09 18.63 -6.29
CA GLU A 104 -7.99 17.23 -5.95
C GLU A 104 -8.16 17.00 -4.45
N MET A 105 -8.84 15.92 -4.11
CA MET A 105 -8.98 15.43 -2.75
C MET A 105 -8.29 14.07 -2.67
N ARG A 106 -7.29 13.96 -1.81
CA ARG A 106 -6.55 12.72 -1.55
C ARG A 106 -7.00 12.14 -0.22
N THR A 107 -7.41 10.88 -0.21
CA THR A 107 -7.72 10.15 1.01
C THR A 107 -6.69 9.06 1.20
N HIS A 108 -5.87 9.20 2.24
CA HIS A 108 -4.89 8.21 2.67
C HIS A 108 -5.54 7.20 3.60
N LYS A 109 -5.07 5.94 3.55
CA LYS A 109 -5.55 4.87 4.40
C LYS A 109 -4.38 4.06 4.94
N ARG A 110 -4.48 3.67 6.21
CA ARG A 110 -3.57 2.72 6.85
C ARG A 110 -4.40 1.60 7.48
N LEU A 111 -3.87 0.41 7.47
CA LEU A 111 -4.49 -0.76 8.05
C LEU A 111 -3.53 -1.35 9.08
N ILE A 112 -4.02 -1.59 10.28
CA ILE A 112 -3.27 -2.18 11.39
C ILE A 112 -4.06 -3.38 11.87
N ASP A 113 -3.44 -4.55 11.91
CA ASP A 113 -4.03 -5.77 12.44
C ASP A 113 -3.41 -6.08 13.81
N ILE A 114 -4.23 -6.16 14.85
CA ILE A 114 -3.83 -6.53 16.20
C ILE A 114 -4.29 -7.96 16.44
N LYS A 115 -3.35 -8.81 16.81
CA LYS A 115 -3.58 -10.21 17.16
C LYS A 115 -3.67 -10.32 18.67
N GLU A 116 -4.60 -11.16 19.15
CA GLU A 116 -4.79 -11.44 20.58
C GLU A 116 -4.99 -10.17 21.43
N PRO A 117 -5.97 -9.32 21.09
CA PRO A 117 -6.22 -8.11 21.86
C PRO A 117 -6.69 -8.45 23.26
N THR A 118 -6.10 -7.83 24.28
CA THR A 118 -6.60 -7.88 25.64
C THR A 118 -7.72 -6.87 25.83
N SER A 119 -8.58 -7.04 26.84
CA SER A 119 -9.62 -6.06 27.16
C SER A 119 -9.03 -4.67 27.43
N GLN A 120 -7.89 -4.63 28.11
CA GLN A 120 -7.16 -3.39 28.38
C GLN A 120 -6.69 -2.70 27.10
N THR A 121 -6.24 -3.47 26.10
CA THR A 121 -5.84 -2.92 24.81
C THR A 121 -7.02 -2.26 24.09
N ILE A 122 -8.19 -2.90 24.11
CA ILE A 122 -9.39 -2.36 23.47
C ILE A 122 -9.85 -1.06 24.14
N GLU A 123 -9.86 -1.02 25.47
CA GLU A 123 -10.20 0.19 26.24
C GLU A 123 -9.19 1.32 25.99
N ALA A 124 -7.90 1.01 25.99
CA ALA A 124 -6.85 1.97 25.70
C ALA A 124 -6.97 2.56 24.28
N LEU A 125 -7.34 1.73 23.29
CA LEU A 125 -7.56 2.19 21.92
C LEU A 125 -8.81 3.06 21.77
N GLN A 126 -9.86 2.81 22.55
CA GLN A 126 -11.07 3.64 22.56
C GLN A 126 -10.83 5.01 23.19
N ASN A 127 -9.95 5.06 24.21
CA ASN A 127 -9.62 6.29 24.93
C ASN A 127 -8.42 7.03 24.35
N LEU A 128 -7.87 6.55 23.20
CA LEU A 128 -6.70 7.17 22.60
C LEU A 128 -7.05 8.55 22.02
N ALA A 129 -6.31 9.56 22.47
CA ALA A 129 -6.38 10.89 21.89
C ALA A 129 -5.68 10.90 20.52
N LEU A 130 -6.47 11.01 19.46
CA LEU A 130 -5.98 11.09 18.10
C LEU A 130 -5.94 12.55 17.62
N PRO A 131 -5.02 12.88 16.71
CA PRO A 131 -4.98 14.21 16.12
C PRO A 131 -6.25 14.50 15.30
N ALA A 132 -6.64 15.76 15.24
CA ALA A 132 -7.79 16.18 14.45
C ALA A 132 -7.61 15.85 12.95
N GLY A 133 -8.69 15.41 12.31
CA GLY A 133 -8.67 15.04 10.90
C GLY A 133 -8.36 13.57 10.59
N VAL A 134 -8.35 12.72 11.62
CA VAL A 134 -8.19 11.27 11.48
C VAL A 134 -9.49 10.56 11.85
N ASP A 135 -9.97 9.76 10.91
CA ASP A 135 -11.10 8.84 11.13
C ASP A 135 -10.57 7.44 11.40
N VAL A 136 -11.08 6.77 12.45
CA VAL A 136 -10.70 5.41 12.83
C VAL A 136 -11.91 4.49 12.84
N GLU A 137 -11.80 3.39 12.11
CA GLU A 137 -12.78 2.31 12.12
C GLU A 137 -12.14 1.06 12.74
N ILE A 138 -12.77 0.52 13.78
CA ILE A 138 -12.33 -0.70 14.47
C ILE A 138 -13.29 -1.84 14.08
N LYS A 139 -12.73 -2.95 13.57
CA LYS A 139 -13.47 -4.15 13.21
C LYS A 139 -12.88 -5.35 13.92
N MET A 140 -13.71 -6.09 14.65
CA MET A 140 -13.35 -7.39 15.21
C MET A 140 -13.57 -8.48 14.16
N MET A 141 -12.63 -9.41 14.04
CA MET A 141 -12.65 -10.52 13.10
C MET A 141 -12.43 -11.85 13.81
#